data_1f61416bc89af0ffb7856ad523247d03
#
_entry.id   1f61416bc89af0ffb7856ad523247d03
#
_cell.length_a   1.000
_cell.length_b   1.000
_cell.length_c   1.000
_cell.angle_alpha   90.00
_cell.angle_beta   90.00
_cell.angle_gamma   90.00
#
_symmetry.space_group_name_H-M   'P 1'
#
loop_
_entity.id
_entity.type
_entity.pdbx_description
1 polymer ?
#
loop_
_entity_poly.entity_id
_entity_poly.type
_entity_poly.pdbx_seq_one_letter_code
_entity_poly.pdbx_strand_id
1 'polypeptide(L)'
;MALYLRSRALLVRNPELISDVHFYGNEYYDNSQCFPAMIAAVRNLNGELVTLHKTYLSPDGHKADVSAPKRLSRLPDDRTINGCAIQLGKPDQVLAVAEGLETALSVAIATGFPCWSCLNAHGLQTVEIPACVRTVFIFADKDRSQTGQKAAKTLQNRLAQQGVLACIVSVEDEIPESAKGIDWNDILRDKGPTAFPVMRPVH
;
A
#
# COMPACT_ATOMS: atom_id res chain seq x y z
N MET A 1 -5.33 16.12 -3.91
CA MET A 1 -4.67 14.86 -4.30
C MET A 1 -3.43 15.07 -5.14
N ALA A 2 -3.50 15.78 -6.29
CA ALA A 2 -2.33 15.95 -7.17
C ALA A 2 -1.09 16.54 -6.46
N LEU A 3 -1.26 17.55 -5.62
CA LEU A 3 -0.17 18.13 -4.83
C LEU A 3 0.44 17.10 -3.88
N TYR A 4 -0.40 16.32 -3.18
CA TYR A 4 0.07 15.26 -2.29
C TYR A 4 0.84 14.16 -3.04
N LEU A 5 0.31 13.66 -4.15
CA LEU A 5 1.02 12.65 -4.94
C LEU A 5 2.36 13.20 -5.45
N ARG A 6 2.40 14.46 -5.88
CA ARG A 6 3.63 15.13 -6.33
C ARG A 6 4.65 15.30 -5.20
N SER A 7 4.22 15.71 -3.97
CA SER A 7 5.10 15.85 -2.82
C SER A 7 5.72 14.50 -2.38
N ARG A 8 5.06 13.39 -2.74
CA ARG A 8 5.51 12.02 -2.50
C ARG A 8 6.20 11.38 -3.70
N ALA A 9 6.53 12.15 -4.76
CA ALA A 9 7.09 11.67 -6.03
C ALA A 9 6.23 10.60 -6.74
N LEU A 10 4.95 10.51 -6.41
CA LEU A 10 4.02 9.53 -6.97
C LEU A 10 3.43 10.03 -8.29
N LEU A 11 4.23 9.98 -9.36
CA LEU A 11 3.85 10.42 -10.71
C LEU A 11 3.14 9.27 -11.44
N VAL A 12 1.86 9.09 -11.14
CA VAL A 12 1.03 8.06 -11.77
C VAL A 12 0.76 8.41 -13.23
N ARG A 13 1.32 7.63 -14.15
CA ARG A 13 1.11 7.78 -15.60
C ARG A 13 -0.01 6.90 -16.14
N ASN A 14 -0.24 5.76 -15.50
CA ASN A 14 -1.35 4.86 -15.82
C ASN A 14 -2.52 5.11 -14.86
N PRO A 15 -3.65 5.70 -15.31
CA PRO A 15 -4.79 6.00 -14.45
C PRO A 15 -5.48 4.74 -13.90
N GLU A 16 -5.32 3.58 -14.53
CA GLU A 16 -5.87 2.32 -14.04
C GLU A 16 -5.30 1.91 -12.66
N LEU A 17 -4.05 2.30 -12.37
CA LEU A 17 -3.44 2.06 -11.06
C LEU A 17 -4.14 2.76 -9.91
N ILE A 18 -4.85 3.84 -10.18
CA ILE A 18 -5.56 4.64 -9.18
C ILE A 18 -7.06 4.73 -9.46
N SER A 19 -7.61 3.78 -10.24
CA SER A 19 -9.06 3.77 -10.55
C SER A 19 -9.94 3.73 -9.29
N ASP A 20 -9.47 3.11 -8.24
CA ASP A 20 -10.12 3.03 -6.93
C ASP A 20 -9.64 4.10 -5.93
N VAL A 21 -8.87 5.11 -6.38
CA VAL A 21 -8.36 6.20 -5.54
C VAL A 21 -8.94 7.52 -6.00
N HIS A 22 -9.74 8.14 -5.15
CA HIS A 22 -10.48 9.35 -5.45
C HIS A 22 -10.09 10.50 -4.53
N PHE A 23 -10.36 11.72 -4.97
CA PHE A 23 -10.21 12.91 -4.16
C PHE A 23 -11.57 13.46 -3.75
N TYR A 24 -11.70 13.78 -2.47
CA TYR A 24 -12.84 14.50 -1.93
C TYR A 24 -12.37 15.75 -1.19
N GLY A 25 -12.94 16.91 -1.55
CA GLY A 25 -12.42 18.21 -1.09
C GLY A 25 -12.75 18.57 0.35
N ASN A 26 -13.75 17.92 0.97
CA ASN A 26 -14.29 18.31 2.27
C ASN A 26 -14.79 17.10 3.07
N GLU A 27 -13.89 16.18 3.38
CA GLU A 27 -14.19 14.96 4.15
C GLU A 27 -14.19 15.25 5.65
N TYR A 28 -15.24 14.80 6.33
CA TYR A 28 -15.34 14.93 7.78
C TYR A 28 -14.25 14.11 8.49
N TYR A 29 -13.48 14.79 9.32
CA TYR A 29 -12.53 14.17 10.24
C TYR A 29 -13.22 13.83 11.56
N ASP A 30 -14.00 14.80 12.08
CA ASP A 30 -14.87 14.68 13.24
C ASP A 30 -16.08 15.64 13.09
N ASN A 31 -16.84 15.86 14.17
CA ASN A 31 -18.02 16.70 14.15
C ASN A 31 -17.74 18.20 13.88
N SER A 32 -16.49 18.63 13.98
CA SER A 32 -16.07 20.04 13.90
C SER A 32 -15.08 20.34 12.78
N GLN A 33 -14.43 19.33 12.23
CA GLN A 33 -13.33 19.50 11.29
C GLN A 33 -13.55 18.72 10.01
N CYS A 34 -13.22 19.37 8.90
CA CYS A 34 -13.21 18.78 7.57
C CYS A 34 -11.85 19.05 6.91
N PHE A 35 -11.36 18.08 6.12
CA PHE A 35 -10.14 18.22 5.36
C PHE A 35 -10.32 17.66 3.94
N PRO A 36 -9.54 18.14 2.97
CA PRO A 36 -9.39 17.42 1.73
C PRO A 36 -8.88 16.00 2.04
N ALA A 37 -9.38 15.00 1.31
CA ALA A 37 -8.97 13.64 1.52
C ALA A 37 -8.73 12.88 0.22
N MET A 38 -7.74 12.01 0.24
CA MET A 38 -7.57 10.93 -0.71
C MET A 38 -8.30 9.71 -0.14
N ILE A 39 -9.26 9.20 -0.90
CA ILE A 39 -10.13 8.09 -0.49
C ILE A 39 -9.85 6.91 -1.42
N ALA A 40 -9.49 5.77 -0.85
CA ALA A 40 -9.20 4.54 -1.59
C ALA A 40 -10.17 3.42 -1.19
N ALA A 41 -10.70 2.71 -2.19
CA ALA A 41 -11.56 1.57 -1.97
C ALA A 41 -10.76 0.37 -1.46
N VAL A 42 -11.20 -0.20 -0.33
CA VAL A 42 -10.68 -1.46 0.21
C VAL A 42 -11.61 -2.58 -0.23
N ARG A 43 -11.06 -3.54 -0.97
CA ARG A 43 -11.84 -4.62 -1.58
C ARG A 43 -11.39 -5.98 -1.06
N ASN A 44 -12.33 -6.93 -1.04
CA ASN A 44 -12.03 -8.34 -0.84
C ASN A 44 -11.52 -8.98 -2.15
N LEU A 45 -11.18 -10.26 -2.10
CA LEU A 45 -10.67 -11.01 -3.25
C LEU A 45 -11.66 -11.06 -4.44
N ASN A 46 -12.97 -11.00 -4.18
CA ASN A 46 -14.01 -10.97 -5.22
C ASN A 46 -14.20 -9.58 -5.85
N GLY A 47 -13.43 -8.57 -5.42
CA GLY A 47 -13.54 -7.19 -5.89
C GLY A 47 -14.69 -6.40 -5.25
N GLU A 48 -15.37 -6.94 -4.24
CA GLU A 48 -16.45 -6.25 -3.55
C GLU A 48 -15.90 -5.17 -2.61
N LEU A 49 -16.53 -4.00 -2.60
CA LEU A 49 -16.18 -2.91 -1.69
C LEU A 49 -16.50 -3.31 -0.25
N VAL A 50 -15.50 -3.30 0.61
CA VAL A 50 -15.62 -3.63 2.03
C VAL A 50 -15.65 -2.38 2.90
N THR A 51 -14.72 -1.46 2.68
CA THR A 51 -14.66 -0.17 3.37
C THR A 51 -13.84 0.83 2.55
N LEU A 52 -13.70 2.05 3.07
CA LEU A 52 -12.89 3.11 2.47
C LEU A 52 -11.71 3.44 3.39
N HIS A 53 -10.51 3.51 2.79
CA HIS A 53 -9.34 4.07 3.45
C HIS A 53 -9.25 5.55 3.10
N LYS A 54 -9.15 6.41 4.11
CA LYS A 54 -9.08 7.86 3.99
C LYS A 54 -7.69 8.33 4.41
N THR A 55 -7.05 9.15 3.57
CA THR A 55 -5.86 9.92 3.93
C THR A 55 -6.23 11.39 3.92
N TYR A 56 -6.33 12.00 5.09
CA TYR A 56 -6.62 13.42 5.25
C TYR A 56 -5.40 14.26 4.88
N LEU A 57 -5.64 15.31 4.11
CA LEU A 57 -4.62 16.14 3.50
C LEU A 57 -4.73 17.59 3.96
N SER A 58 -3.61 18.28 3.99
CA SER A 58 -3.56 19.72 4.08
C SER A 58 -3.66 20.37 2.69
N PRO A 59 -4.07 21.66 2.61
CA PRO A 59 -4.19 22.36 1.33
C PRO A 59 -2.88 22.45 0.53
N ASP A 60 -1.73 22.44 1.21
CA ASP A 60 -0.38 22.48 0.65
C ASP A 60 0.15 21.14 0.12
N GLY A 61 -0.66 20.07 0.24
CA GLY A 61 -0.33 18.76 -0.33
C GLY A 61 0.50 17.87 0.58
N HIS A 62 0.39 18.04 1.89
CA HIS A 62 0.90 17.12 2.91
C HIS A 62 -0.24 16.36 3.58
N LYS A 63 0.07 15.45 4.50
CA LYS A 63 -0.96 14.89 5.39
C LYS A 63 -1.44 15.97 6.33
N ALA A 64 -2.74 15.98 6.64
CA ALA A 64 -3.31 16.90 7.64
C ALA A 64 -2.60 16.71 8.99
N ASP A 65 -2.38 17.84 9.69
CA ASP A 65 -1.81 17.85 11.03
C ASP A 65 -2.89 17.52 12.07
N VAL A 66 -3.20 16.23 12.16
CA VAL A 66 -4.21 15.66 13.06
C VAL A 66 -3.66 14.37 13.68
N SER A 67 -4.24 13.93 14.78
CA SER A 67 -3.77 12.76 15.54
C SER A 67 -3.73 11.47 14.72
N ALA A 68 -4.64 11.31 13.75
CA ALA A 68 -4.72 10.14 12.88
C ALA A 68 -5.04 10.56 11.44
N PRO A 69 -4.04 10.97 10.63
CA PRO A 69 -4.28 11.42 9.26
C PRO A 69 -4.71 10.31 8.31
N LYS A 70 -4.62 9.05 8.72
CA LYS A 70 -5.14 7.88 7.99
C LYS A 70 -6.20 7.20 8.84
N ARG A 71 -7.37 6.95 8.26
CA ARG A 71 -8.49 6.25 8.91
C ARG A 71 -9.22 5.34 7.93
N LEU A 72 -9.84 4.30 8.48
CA LEU A 72 -10.84 3.52 7.76
C LEU A 72 -12.23 4.10 8.05
N SER A 73 -13.12 4.05 7.08
CA SER A 73 -14.55 4.22 7.33
C SER A 73 -15.06 3.08 8.21
N ARG A 74 -16.20 3.31 8.88
CA ARG A 74 -16.85 2.25 9.66
C ARG A 74 -17.07 1.02 8.77
N LEU A 75 -16.67 -0.12 9.31
CA LEU A 75 -16.92 -1.41 8.68
C LEU A 75 -18.36 -1.84 8.98
N PRO A 76 -19.13 -2.33 8.00
CA PRO A 76 -20.40 -3.00 8.27
C PRO A 76 -20.20 -4.19 9.20
N ASP A 77 -21.19 -4.46 10.06
CA ASP A 77 -21.07 -5.48 11.12
C ASP A 77 -20.94 -6.92 10.58
N ASP A 78 -21.39 -7.15 9.35
CA ASP A 78 -21.33 -8.43 8.60
C ASP A 78 -20.05 -8.62 7.78
N ARG A 79 -19.10 -7.67 7.82
CA ARG A 79 -17.88 -7.69 7.00
C ARG A 79 -16.61 -7.74 7.84
N THR A 80 -15.60 -8.38 7.29
CA THR A 80 -14.24 -8.39 7.83
C THR A 80 -13.28 -7.67 6.90
N ILE A 81 -12.28 -7.02 7.46
CA ILE A 81 -11.18 -6.41 6.70
C ILE A 81 -10.05 -7.42 6.42
N ASN A 82 -10.07 -8.58 7.09
CA ASN A 82 -9.07 -9.62 6.87
C ASN A 82 -9.14 -10.11 5.41
N GLY A 83 -8.00 -10.27 4.80
CA GLY A 83 -7.91 -10.68 3.39
C GLY A 83 -8.03 -9.53 2.39
N CYS A 84 -8.52 -8.36 2.81
CA CYS A 84 -8.79 -7.22 1.93
C CYS A 84 -7.54 -6.39 1.64
N ALA A 85 -7.59 -5.64 0.52
CA ALA A 85 -6.54 -4.71 0.12
C ALA A 85 -7.11 -3.54 -0.71
N ILE A 86 -6.33 -2.47 -0.84
CA ILE A 86 -6.50 -1.49 -1.91
C ILE A 86 -5.80 -2.07 -3.14
N GLN A 87 -6.57 -2.37 -4.18
CA GLN A 87 -6.10 -3.11 -5.35
C GLN A 87 -5.60 -2.15 -6.42
N LEU A 88 -4.30 -1.88 -6.46
CA LEU A 88 -3.67 -1.03 -7.47
C LEU A 88 -3.25 -1.88 -8.68
N GLY A 89 -4.04 -1.81 -9.72
CA GLY A 89 -3.87 -2.64 -10.92
C GLY A 89 -4.39 -4.07 -10.76
N LYS A 90 -4.65 -4.72 -11.89
CA LYS A 90 -5.15 -6.09 -11.97
C LYS A 90 -3.98 -7.06 -12.11
N PRO A 91 -3.79 -8.02 -11.19
CA PRO A 91 -2.74 -9.01 -11.30
C PRO A 91 -3.04 -10.07 -12.37
N ASP A 92 -1.98 -10.61 -12.95
CA ASP A 92 -1.97 -11.86 -13.72
C ASP A 92 -1.20 -12.92 -12.89
N GLN A 93 -0.07 -13.42 -13.35
CA GLN A 93 0.74 -14.40 -12.62
C GLN A 93 1.63 -13.79 -11.53
N VAL A 94 1.84 -12.49 -11.58
CA VAL A 94 2.70 -11.75 -10.64
C VAL A 94 1.89 -10.67 -9.94
N LEU A 95 2.05 -10.58 -8.62
CA LEU A 95 1.50 -9.52 -7.79
C LEU A 95 2.56 -9.02 -6.81
N ALA A 96 2.70 -7.72 -6.68
CA ALA A 96 3.40 -7.12 -5.56
C ALA A 96 2.40 -6.78 -4.44
N VAL A 97 2.84 -6.85 -3.20
CA VAL A 97 2.07 -6.40 -2.03
C VAL A 97 2.94 -5.55 -1.12
N ALA A 98 2.34 -4.56 -0.48
CA ALA A 98 3.00 -3.69 0.47
C ALA A 98 2.05 -3.32 1.61
N GLU A 99 2.59 -2.86 2.73
CA GLU A 99 1.76 -2.44 3.87
C GLU A 99 0.97 -1.16 3.54
N GLY A 100 1.67 -0.09 3.19
CA GLY A 100 1.09 1.23 3.01
C GLY A 100 0.69 1.55 1.55
N LEU A 101 -0.29 2.45 1.38
CA LEU A 101 -0.75 2.88 0.06
C LEU A 101 0.35 3.62 -0.72
N GLU A 102 1.12 4.48 -0.05
CA GLU A 102 2.22 5.22 -0.67
C GLU A 102 3.34 4.28 -1.12
N THR A 103 3.69 3.28 -0.29
CA THR A 103 4.63 2.21 -0.64
C THR A 103 4.13 1.41 -1.85
N ALA A 104 2.87 0.98 -1.85
CA ALA A 104 2.28 0.22 -2.96
C ALA A 104 2.27 1.02 -4.27
N LEU A 105 1.90 2.31 -4.23
CA LEU A 105 1.98 3.20 -5.39
C LEU A 105 3.42 3.36 -5.90
N SER A 106 4.39 3.50 -5.00
CA SER A 106 5.81 3.62 -5.35
C SER A 106 6.30 2.39 -6.09
N VAL A 107 5.97 1.20 -5.58
CA VAL A 107 6.30 -0.08 -6.22
C VAL A 107 5.66 -0.19 -7.59
N ALA A 108 4.35 0.07 -7.71
CA ALA A 108 3.64 -0.02 -8.98
C ALA A 108 4.20 0.95 -10.03
N ILE A 109 4.56 2.19 -9.64
CA ILE A 109 5.16 3.19 -10.53
C ILE A 109 6.56 2.78 -10.99
N ALA A 110 7.38 2.29 -10.05
CA ALA A 110 8.78 1.96 -10.34
C ALA A 110 8.96 0.68 -11.13
N THR A 111 8.13 -0.33 -10.87
CA THR A 111 8.29 -1.68 -11.42
C THR A 111 7.34 -1.99 -12.57
N GLY A 112 6.24 -1.26 -12.69
CA GLY A 112 5.17 -1.54 -13.67
C GLY A 112 4.27 -2.72 -13.29
N PHE A 113 4.52 -3.42 -12.16
CA PHE A 113 3.66 -4.50 -11.69
C PHE A 113 2.48 -3.97 -10.87
N PRO A 114 1.32 -4.65 -10.90
CA PRO A 114 0.25 -4.38 -9.96
C PRO A 114 0.77 -4.58 -8.54
N CYS A 115 0.43 -3.64 -7.64
CA CYS A 115 0.85 -3.71 -6.25
C CYS A 115 -0.32 -3.37 -5.33
N TRP A 116 -0.73 -4.31 -4.47
CA TRP A 116 -1.83 -4.11 -3.56
C TRP A 116 -1.36 -3.58 -2.21
N SER A 117 -2.04 -2.56 -1.69
CA SER A 117 -1.80 -2.06 -0.33
C SER A 117 -2.65 -2.82 0.68
N CYS A 118 -1.99 -3.43 1.64
CA CYS A 118 -2.60 -4.25 2.68
C CYS A 118 -3.00 -3.45 3.94
N LEU A 119 -2.89 -2.11 3.90
CA LEU A 119 -3.31 -1.15 4.92
C LEU A 119 -2.40 -1.07 6.15
N ASN A 120 -1.97 -2.19 6.69
CA ASN A 120 -1.10 -2.32 7.87
C ASN A 120 -0.44 -3.71 7.94
N ALA A 121 0.41 -3.94 8.94
CA ALA A 121 1.13 -5.20 9.11
C ALA A 121 0.19 -6.41 9.29
N HIS A 122 -0.94 -6.26 9.98
CA HIS A 122 -1.93 -7.34 10.11
C HIS A 122 -2.59 -7.66 8.77
N GLY A 123 -2.99 -6.64 8.00
CA GLY A 123 -3.52 -6.80 6.64
C GLY A 123 -2.50 -7.49 5.73
N LEU A 124 -1.20 -7.14 5.83
CA LEU A 124 -0.14 -7.81 5.07
C LEU A 124 -0.06 -9.31 5.38
N GLN A 125 -0.23 -9.72 6.65
CA GLN A 125 -0.24 -11.13 7.03
C GLN A 125 -1.45 -11.89 6.47
N THR A 126 -2.61 -11.22 6.38
CA THR A 126 -3.90 -11.86 6.09
C THR A 126 -4.38 -11.68 4.66
N VAL A 127 -3.75 -10.81 3.85
CA VAL A 127 -4.20 -10.53 2.47
C VAL A 127 -4.42 -11.81 1.66
N GLU A 128 -5.56 -11.90 1.00
CA GLU A 128 -5.87 -12.99 0.09
C GLU A 128 -5.34 -12.71 -1.31
N ILE A 129 -4.78 -13.74 -1.95
CA ILE A 129 -4.12 -13.62 -3.25
C ILE A 129 -4.95 -14.35 -4.31
N PRO A 130 -5.21 -13.73 -5.48
CA PRO A 130 -5.96 -14.37 -6.55
C PRO A 130 -5.32 -15.68 -7.03
N ALA A 131 -6.15 -16.68 -7.36
CA ALA A 131 -5.68 -18.00 -7.77
C ALA A 131 -4.84 -18.01 -9.05
N CYS A 132 -4.90 -16.96 -9.88
CA CYS A 132 -4.05 -16.82 -11.07
C CYS A 132 -2.60 -16.47 -10.70
N VAL A 133 -2.35 -15.87 -9.53
CA VAL A 133 -1.01 -15.43 -9.10
C VAL A 133 -0.15 -16.63 -8.71
N ARG A 134 1.05 -16.69 -9.27
CA ARG A 134 2.06 -17.73 -9.02
C ARG A 134 3.26 -17.18 -8.22
N THR A 135 3.52 -15.88 -8.38
CA THR A 135 4.65 -15.21 -7.72
C THR A 135 4.17 -13.95 -7.03
N VAL A 136 4.49 -13.81 -5.75
CA VAL A 136 4.21 -12.62 -4.94
C VAL A 136 5.52 -11.98 -4.49
N PHE A 137 5.69 -10.69 -4.79
CA PHE A 137 6.77 -9.87 -4.23
C PHE A 137 6.24 -9.07 -3.06
N ILE A 138 6.78 -9.29 -1.86
CA ILE A 138 6.37 -8.66 -0.61
C ILE A 138 7.34 -7.51 -0.33
N PHE A 139 6.93 -6.29 -0.60
CA PHE A 139 7.72 -5.09 -0.33
C PHE A 139 7.56 -4.69 1.13
N ALA A 140 8.55 -5.07 1.93
CA ALA A 140 8.58 -4.81 3.36
C ALA A 140 9.28 -3.48 3.65
N ASP A 141 8.60 -2.59 4.37
CA ASP A 141 9.20 -1.40 4.95
C ASP A 141 10.17 -1.80 6.07
N LYS A 142 11.23 -1.02 6.25
CA LYS A 142 12.23 -1.26 7.28
C LYS A 142 11.97 -0.35 8.47
N ASP A 143 11.54 -0.91 9.58
CA ASP A 143 11.27 -0.19 10.81
C ASP A 143 12.07 -0.77 11.99
N ARG A 144 12.33 0.07 13.03
CA ARG A 144 13.11 -0.34 14.20
C ARG A 144 12.41 -1.41 15.04
N SER A 145 11.08 -1.51 14.96
CA SER A 145 10.28 -2.52 15.68
C SER A 145 10.26 -3.88 14.96
N GLN A 146 10.67 -3.91 13.70
CA GLN A 146 10.62 -5.05 12.80
C GLN A 146 9.21 -5.62 12.58
N THR A 147 8.18 -4.82 12.80
CA THR A 147 6.78 -5.27 12.68
C THR A 147 6.44 -5.62 11.23
N GLY A 148 6.81 -4.76 10.26
CA GLY A 148 6.61 -5.01 8.84
C GLY A 148 7.37 -6.24 8.34
N GLN A 149 8.62 -6.42 8.76
CA GLN A 149 9.45 -7.56 8.37
C GLN A 149 8.89 -8.90 8.92
N LYS A 150 8.38 -8.91 10.14
CA LYS A 150 7.72 -10.09 10.74
C LYS A 150 6.42 -10.42 10.00
N ALA A 151 5.64 -9.40 9.64
CA ALA A 151 4.42 -9.55 8.86
C ALA A 151 4.71 -10.14 7.47
N ALA A 152 5.73 -9.62 6.77
CA ALA A 152 6.18 -10.13 5.48
C ALA A 152 6.60 -11.60 5.57
N LYS A 153 7.33 -11.99 6.62
CA LYS A 153 7.75 -13.38 6.85
C LYS A 153 6.56 -14.30 7.11
N THR A 154 5.58 -13.85 7.88
CA THR A 154 4.33 -14.59 8.11
C THR A 154 3.58 -14.84 6.81
N LEU A 155 3.41 -13.80 5.98
CA LEU A 155 2.78 -13.93 4.66
C LEU A 155 3.57 -14.88 3.75
N GLN A 156 4.90 -14.74 3.68
CA GLN A 156 5.76 -15.63 2.88
C GLN A 156 5.55 -17.10 3.24
N ASN A 157 5.55 -17.43 4.52
CA ASN A 157 5.36 -18.80 5.00
C ASN A 157 3.97 -19.34 4.63
N ARG A 158 2.91 -18.51 4.77
CA ARG A 158 1.55 -18.87 4.40
C ARG A 158 1.41 -19.16 2.90
N LEU A 159 1.97 -18.28 2.06
CA LEU A 159 1.93 -18.43 0.61
C LEU A 159 2.72 -19.67 0.13
N ALA A 160 3.87 -19.95 0.75
CA ALA A 160 4.64 -21.16 0.45
C ALA A 160 3.84 -22.44 0.72
N GLN A 161 3.03 -22.47 1.80
CA GLN A 161 2.13 -23.60 2.10
C GLN A 161 1.01 -23.76 1.07
N GLN A 162 0.66 -22.67 0.36
CA GLN A 162 -0.33 -22.64 -0.72
C GLN A 162 0.28 -22.91 -2.10
N GLY A 163 1.59 -23.18 -2.18
CA GLY A 163 2.30 -23.41 -3.44
C GLY A 163 2.54 -22.15 -4.26
N VAL A 164 2.45 -20.96 -3.64
CA VAL A 164 2.75 -19.68 -4.28
C VAL A 164 4.18 -19.27 -3.92
N LEU A 165 4.98 -18.93 -4.93
CA LEU A 165 6.32 -18.40 -4.69
C LEU A 165 6.23 -17.00 -4.09
N ALA A 166 6.85 -16.78 -2.95
CA ALA A 166 6.84 -15.49 -2.27
C ALA A 166 8.27 -15.00 -1.98
N CYS A 167 8.60 -13.82 -2.49
CA CYS A 167 9.90 -13.17 -2.33
C CYS A 167 9.75 -11.91 -1.49
N ILE A 168 10.45 -11.83 -0.36
CA ILE A 168 10.51 -10.59 0.43
C ILE A 168 11.55 -9.66 -0.18
N VAL A 169 11.14 -8.43 -0.42
CA VAL A 169 11.98 -7.33 -0.93
C VAL A 169 12.07 -6.28 0.17
N SER A 170 13.22 -6.18 0.80
CA SER A 170 13.45 -5.28 1.93
C SER A 170 14.27 -4.06 1.51
N VAL A 171 14.04 -2.92 2.16
CA VAL A 171 14.90 -1.75 2.02
C VAL A 171 16.28 -2.08 2.62
N GLU A 172 17.35 -1.90 1.83
CA GLU A 172 18.72 -2.15 2.27
C GLU A 172 19.32 -0.98 3.06
N ASP A 173 18.86 0.25 2.76
CA ASP A 173 19.36 1.48 3.36
C ASP A 173 19.24 1.46 4.89
N GLU A 174 20.17 2.15 5.56
CA GLU A 174 20.12 2.32 7.00
C GLU A 174 19.00 3.31 7.40
N ILE A 175 18.33 3.02 8.50
CA ILE A 175 17.30 3.91 9.05
C ILE A 175 18.00 5.15 9.63
N PRO A 176 17.70 6.36 9.13
CA PRO A 176 18.25 7.59 9.70
C PRO A 176 18.00 7.68 11.21
N GLU A 177 18.93 8.25 11.98
CA GLU A 177 18.81 8.35 13.45
C GLU A 177 17.52 9.02 13.89
N SER A 178 17.09 10.06 13.18
CA SER A 178 15.87 10.82 13.44
C SER A 178 14.58 10.13 13.00
N ALA A 179 14.67 9.02 12.25
CA ALA A 179 13.52 8.33 11.69
C ALA A 179 13.15 7.06 12.49
N LYS A 180 11.86 6.71 12.47
CA LYS A 180 11.36 5.45 13.02
C LYS A 180 11.56 4.27 12.07
N GLY A 181 11.66 4.54 10.79
CA GLY A 181 11.80 3.57 9.71
C GLY A 181 12.08 4.27 8.39
N ILE A 182 12.23 3.47 7.35
CA ILE A 182 12.36 3.89 5.96
C ILE A 182 11.46 3.01 5.11
N ASP A 183 10.67 3.62 4.24
CA ASP A 183 9.73 2.93 3.36
C ASP A 183 10.15 3.04 1.88
N TRP A 184 9.52 2.26 1.01
CA TRP A 184 9.81 2.28 -0.42
C TRP A 184 9.36 3.58 -1.12
N ASN A 185 8.51 4.39 -0.48
CA ASN A 185 8.24 5.74 -0.99
C ASN A 185 9.39 6.69 -0.69
N ASP A 186 10.08 6.53 0.43
CA ASP A 186 11.32 7.28 0.70
C ASP A 186 12.40 6.93 -0.35
N ILE A 187 12.57 5.65 -0.67
CA ILE A 187 13.50 5.20 -1.72
C ILE A 187 13.13 5.80 -3.09
N LEU A 188 11.84 5.82 -3.46
CA LEU A 188 11.40 6.44 -4.71
C LEU A 188 11.73 7.94 -4.76
N ARG A 189 11.50 8.66 -3.67
CA ARG A 189 11.74 10.10 -3.56
C ARG A 189 13.21 10.46 -3.64
N ASP A 190 14.05 9.66 -2.98
CA ASP A 190 15.46 10.00 -2.80
C ASP A 190 16.33 9.49 -3.95
N LYS A 191 16.02 8.32 -4.52
CA LYS A 191 16.85 7.61 -5.50
C LYS A 191 16.15 7.37 -6.85
N GLY A 192 14.84 7.60 -6.91
CA GLY A 192 14.04 7.37 -8.12
C GLY A 192 13.72 5.89 -8.40
N PRO A 193 13.02 5.62 -9.51
CA PRO A 193 12.50 4.29 -9.82
C PRO A 193 13.59 3.25 -10.13
N THR A 194 14.79 3.68 -10.53
CA THR A 194 15.91 2.78 -10.85
C THR A 194 16.51 2.07 -9.64
N ALA A 195 16.18 2.54 -8.42
CA ALA A 195 16.60 1.92 -7.18
C ALA A 195 15.74 0.69 -6.79
N PHE A 196 14.65 0.45 -7.52
CA PHE A 196 13.81 -0.72 -7.30
C PHE A 196 14.38 -1.95 -8.01
N PRO A 197 14.24 -3.15 -7.41
CA PRO A 197 14.75 -4.37 -8.04
C PRO A 197 14.01 -4.68 -9.35
N VAL A 198 14.74 -5.26 -10.29
CA VAL A 198 14.12 -5.79 -11.50
C VAL A 198 13.41 -7.09 -11.15
N MET A 199 12.09 -7.04 -11.11
CA MET A 199 11.26 -8.21 -10.88
C MET A 199 11.05 -8.98 -12.18
N ARG A 200 11.20 -10.30 -12.11
CA ARG A 200 10.93 -11.19 -13.24
C ARG A 200 9.99 -12.31 -12.78
N PRO A 201 8.99 -12.70 -13.59
CA PRO A 201 8.26 -13.92 -13.34
C PRO A 201 9.23 -15.09 -13.26
N VAL A 202 9.10 -15.93 -12.27
CA VAL A 202 9.83 -17.20 -12.20
C VAL A 202 8.97 -18.23 -12.94
N HIS A 203 9.53 -18.80 -13.99
CA HIS A 203 8.89 -19.82 -14.84
C HIS A 203 9.01 -21.21 -14.23
#